data_8f3c03826c2b2c62c274b3cd4a4c1c2c
#
_entry.id   8f3c03826c2b2c62c274b3cd4a4c1c2c
#
_cell.length_a   1.000
_cell.length_b   1.000
_cell.length_c   1.000
_cell.angle_alpha   90.00
_cell.angle_beta   90.00
_cell.angle_gamma   90.00
#
_symmetry.space_group_name_H-M   'P 1'
#
loop_
_entity.id
_entity.type
_entity.pdbx_description
1 polymer ?
#
loop_
_entity_poly.entity_id
_entity_poly.type
_entity_poly.pdbx_seq_one_letter_code
_entity_poly.pdbx_strand_id
1 'polypeptide(L)'
;DKIGTAFRDHLIEKVKEGVEVRVVYDPWGGKTRKDFFKPLEEAGGKVTAFITSRNTLTKTRLNYHLHRKIVVIDGQIGWTGGFNVGDQYIYNSKKFGFWRDTHGRIVGTAAFGLQETFIRDWNVSVRDPKDKLERKDSYFVVPEEEGNIDIQIVANGPESDNKTLRTGFIKMIMDAEDYIWLQSPYLIPDDSMITALVAAANSGVDVRIMIPNMPDHPFIFRATQYYANYLHKHGVKIYNYTNGFIHSKTLVMDGK
;
A
#
# COMPACT_ATOMS: atom_id res chain seq x y z
N ASP A 1 2.88 11.22 16.85
CA ASP A 1 1.70 10.44 17.21
C ASP A 1 2.13 9.26 18.08
N LYS A 2 1.23 8.69 18.86
CA LYS A 2 1.56 7.68 19.88
C LYS A 2 2.05 6.37 19.25
N ILE A 3 1.33 5.91 18.23
CA ILE A 3 1.67 4.65 17.53
C ILE A 3 3.01 4.75 16.82
N GLY A 4 3.28 5.87 16.15
CA GLY A 4 4.58 6.08 15.51
C GLY A 4 5.75 6.01 16.50
N THR A 5 5.58 6.63 17.67
CA THR A 5 6.59 6.59 18.73
C THR A 5 6.76 5.18 19.28
N ALA A 6 5.66 4.48 19.62
CA ALA A 6 5.72 3.10 20.11
C ALA A 6 6.36 2.15 19.09
N PHE A 7 6.01 2.29 17.82
CA PHE A 7 6.60 1.50 16.74
C PHE A 7 8.13 1.72 16.65
N ARG A 8 8.59 2.97 16.65
CA ARG A 8 10.03 3.30 16.66
C ARG A 8 10.73 2.70 17.87
N ASP A 9 10.13 2.83 19.05
CA ASP A 9 10.73 2.39 20.31
C ASP A 9 10.87 0.85 20.33
N HIS A 10 9.88 0.09 19.81
CA HIS A 10 10.01 -1.35 19.60
C HIS A 10 11.11 -1.71 18.60
N LEU A 11 11.30 -0.94 17.54
CA LEU A 11 12.42 -1.17 16.62
C LEU A 11 13.77 -0.96 17.32
N ILE A 12 13.88 0.04 18.23
CA ILE A 12 15.07 0.25 19.04
C ILE A 12 15.35 -0.94 19.97
N GLU A 13 14.32 -1.49 20.59
CA GLU A 13 14.44 -2.71 21.42
C GLU A 13 15.00 -3.87 20.59
N LYS A 14 14.47 -4.08 19.39
CA LYS A 14 14.96 -5.15 18.49
C LYS A 14 16.40 -4.94 18.04
N VAL A 15 16.82 -3.72 17.77
CA VAL A 15 18.25 -3.42 17.50
C VAL A 15 19.14 -3.80 18.69
N LYS A 16 18.71 -3.48 19.92
CA LYS A 16 19.46 -3.84 21.14
C LYS A 16 19.54 -5.35 21.38
N GLU A 17 18.55 -6.10 20.90
CA GLU A 17 18.53 -7.55 20.89
C GLU A 17 19.44 -8.17 19.80
N GLY A 18 20.06 -7.35 18.95
CA GLY A 18 20.96 -7.78 17.87
C GLY A 18 20.26 -7.99 16.52
N VAL A 19 18.99 -7.60 16.37
CA VAL A 19 18.26 -7.68 15.10
C VAL A 19 18.71 -6.57 14.17
N GLU A 20 18.96 -6.91 12.91
CA GLU A 20 19.23 -5.92 11.86
C GLU A 20 17.92 -5.19 11.48
N VAL A 21 17.81 -3.92 11.82
CA VAL A 21 16.62 -3.10 11.53
C VAL A 21 16.93 -2.05 10.46
N ARG A 22 16.09 -2.03 9.43
CA ARG A 22 16.16 -1.05 8.33
C ARG A 22 14.81 -0.41 8.08
N VAL A 23 14.80 0.92 7.93
CA VAL A 23 13.58 1.69 7.68
C VAL A 23 13.74 2.60 6.47
N VAL A 24 12.82 2.49 5.52
CA VAL A 24 12.62 3.47 4.44
C VAL A 24 11.32 4.21 4.73
N TYR A 25 11.37 5.53 4.79
CA TYR A 25 10.18 6.34 5.07
C TYR A 25 9.97 7.42 4.00
N ASP A 26 8.70 7.80 3.80
CA ASP A 26 8.36 8.94 2.96
C ASP A 26 8.48 10.25 3.77
N PRO A 27 9.40 11.15 3.40
CA PRO A 27 9.58 12.41 4.13
C PRO A 27 8.42 13.41 3.93
N TRP A 28 7.56 13.20 2.92
CA TRP A 28 6.43 14.08 2.61
C TRP A 28 5.11 13.58 3.20
N GLY A 29 4.93 12.27 3.26
CA GLY A 29 3.64 11.63 3.57
C GLY A 29 3.20 11.72 5.02
N GLY A 30 4.08 12.03 5.96
CA GLY A 30 3.78 11.85 7.38
C GLY A 30 4.07 13.03 8.30
N LYS A 31 4.46 14.21 7.82
CA LYS A 31 4.99 15.29 8.68
C LYS A 31 6.10 14.77 9.63
N THR A 32 6.76 13.68 9.23
CA THR A 32 7.81 13.05 10.02
C THR A 32 9.03 13.98 10.04
N ARG A 33 9.36 14.47 11.22
CA ARG A 33 10.56 15.33 11.40
C ARG A 33 11.80 14.50 11.13
N LYS A 34 12.85 15.13 10.57
CA LYS A 34 14.13 14.47 10.28
C LYS A 34 14.74 13.78 11.50
N ASP A 35 14.49 14.34 12.68
CA ASP A 35 15.02 13.86 13.96
C ASP A 35 14.19 12.74 14.60
N PHE A 36 13.03 12.38 14.01
CA PHE A 36 12.16 11.35 14.57
C PHE A 36 12.84 9.99 14.71
N PHE A 37 13.62 9.59 13.72
CA PHE A 37 14.33 8.31 13.71
C PHE A 37 15.75 8.37 14.30
N LYS A 38 16.22 9.54 14.71
CA LYS A 38 17.57 9.70 15.29
C LYS A 38 17.86 8.72 16.45
N PRO A 39 16.93 8.49 17.41
CA PRO A 39 17.17 7.49 18.47
C PRO A 39 17.34 6.06 17.94
N LEU A 40 16.68 5.69 16.83
CA LEU A 40 16.85 4.38 16.20
C LEU A 40 18.24 4.28 15.53
N GLU A 41 18.69 5.34 14.87
CA GLU A 41 20.03 5.38 14.27
C GLU A 41 21.13 5.33 15.32
N GLU A 42 20.96 6.06 16.44
CA GLU A 42 21.87 6.03 17.60
C GLU A 42 21.96 4.63 18.26
N ALA A 43 20.87 3.86 18.19
CA ALA A 43 20.85 2.47 18.67
C ALA A 43 21.52 1.49 17.70
N GLY A 44 21.82 1.90 16.46
CA GLY A 44 22.44 1.07 15.42
C GLY A 44 21.50 0.64 14.29
N GLY A 45 20.23 1.06 14.32
CA GLY A 45 19.29 0.85 13.21
C GLY A 45 19.67 1.72 12.00
N LYS A 46 19.30 1.28 10.81
CA LYS A 46 19.59 2.02 9.58
C LYS A 46 18.31 2.62 9.03
N VAL A 47 18.35 3.93 8.74
CA VAL A 47 17.16 4.67 8.28
C VAL A 47 17.51 5.50 7.04
N THR A 48 16.63 5.49 6.06
CA THR A 48 16.76 6.34 4.88
C THR A 48 15.42 6.91 4.45
N ALA A 49 15.45 8.16 3.97
CA ALA A 49 14.29 8.76 3.33
C ALA A 49 14.18 8.24 1.87
N PHE A 50 12.98 7.86 1.44
CA PHE A 50 12.74 7.51 0.06
C PHE A 50 13.14 8.67 -0.86
N ILE A 51 13.50 8.38 -2.11
CA ILE A 51 14.07 9.32 -3.07
C ILE A 51 13.25 10.61 -3.15
N THR A 52 13.64 11.59 -2.38
CA THR A 52 13.25 12.96 -2.64
C THR A 52 14.23 13.53 -3.64
N SER A 53 13.77 14.37 -4.58
CA SER A 53 14.63 14.95 -5.59
C SER A 53 15.91 15.49 -4.97
N ARG A 54 17.05 14.87 -5.28
CA ARG A 54 18.38 15.30 -4.77
C ARG A 54 18.81 16.64 -5.37
N ASN A 55 18.09 17.11 -6.39
CA ASN A 55 18.34 18.36 -7.09
C ASN A 55 17.06 19.20 -7.08
N THR A 56 17.08 20.29 -6.33
CA THR A 56 16.04 21.34 -6.33
C THR A 56 15.79 21.95 -7.71
N LEU A 57 16.72 21.78 -8.64
CA LEU A 57 16.63 22.27 -10.02
C LEU A 57 15.85 21.33 -10.97
N THR A 58 15.72 20.05 -10.64
CA THR A 58 14.93 19.08 -11.43
C THR A 58 13.63 18.76 -10.70
N LYS A 59 12.63 19.62 -10.85
CA LYS A 59 11.27 19.46 -10.29
C LYS A 59 10.50 18.23 -10.78
N THR A 60 11.12 17.39 -11.61
CA THR A 60 10.47 16.24 -12.28
C THR A 60 10.09 15.07 -11.36
N ARG A 61 10.53 15.07 -10.08
CA ARG A 61 10.27 13.99 -9.12
C ARG A 61 9.45 14.42 -7.89
N LEU A 62 8.77 15.55 -7.95
CA LEU A 62 7.96 16.04 -6.82
C LEU A 62 6.80 15.11 -6.45
N ASN A 63 6.37 14.25 -7.37
CA ASN A 63 5.28 13.30 -7.17
C ASN A 63 5.78 11.89 -6.81
N TYR A 64 7.09 11.69 -6.61
CA TYR A 64 7.63 10.40 -6.23
C TYR A 64 7.52 10.22 -4.71
N HIS A 65 6.44 9.56 -4.30
CA HIS A 65 6.15 9.23 -2.91
C HIS A 65 6.27 7.73 -2.67
N LEU A 66 6.76 7.36 -1.49
CA LEU A 66 6.69 5.97 -1.03
C LEU A 66 5.32 5.71 -0.43
N HIS A 67 4.44 5.11 -1.20
CA HIS A 67 3.10 4.76 -0.73
C HIS A 67 2.95 3.28 -0.34
N ARG A 68 3.96 2.46 -0.59
CA ARG A 68 3.98 1.04 -0.19
C ARG A 68 4.11 0.93 1.33
N LYS A 69 3.33 0.05 1.94
CA LYS A 69 3.39 -0.33 3.34
C LYS A 69 3.89 -1.76 3.37
N ILE A 70 5.16 -1.92 3.65
CA ILE A 70 5.82 -3.22 3.63
C ILE A 70 6.58 -3.38 4.95
N VAL A 71 6.34 -4.48 5.64
CA VAL A 71 7.19 -4.96 6.73
C VAL A 71 7.57 -6.38 6.39
N VAL A 72 8.86 -6.70 6.48
CA VAL A 72 9.35 -8.08 6.33
C VAL A 72 10.18 -8.43 7.55
N ILE A 73 9.95 -9.60 8.10
CA ILE A 73 10.71 -10.15 9.23
C ILE A 73 11.32 -11.47 8.82
N ASP A 74 12.63 -11.56 8.97
CA ASP A 74 13.48 -12.73 8.76
C ASP A 74 13.30 -13.41 7.39
N GLY A 75 12.84 -12.63 6.38
CA GLY A 75 12.59 -13.13 5.03
C GLY A 75 11.45 -14.14 4.89
N GLN A 76 10.69 -14.41 5.96
CA GLN A 76 9.63 -15.42 6.00
C GLN A 76 8.24 -14.82 6.19
N ILE A 77 8.15 -13.71 6.91
CA ILE A 77 6.88 -13.09 7.27
C ILE A 77 6.84 -11.69 6.68
N GLY A 78 5.78 -11.42 5.92
CA GLY A 78 5.54 -10.11 5.33
C GLY A 78 4.19 -9.54 5.73
N TRP A 79 4.11 -8.22 5.81
CA TRP A 79 2.84 -7.48 5.92
C TRP A 79 2.77 -6.44 4.83
N THR A 80 1.60 -6.34 4.22
CA THR A 80 1.31 -5.28 3.25
C THR A 80 -0.19 -4.96 3.22
N GLY A 81 -0.54 -3.76 2.80
CA GLY A 81 -1.92 -3.30 2.73
C GLY A 81 -2.07 -1.80 2.88
N GLY A 82 -3.21 -1.34 3.37
CA GLY A 82 -3.53 0.07 3.45
C GLY A 82 -3.05 0.77 4.72
N PHE A 83 -2.71 0.06 5.81
CA PHE A 83 -2.34 0.67 7.08
C PHE A 83 -1.05 1.49 6.98
N ASN A 84 -1.13 2.76 7.36
CA ASN A 84 0.04 3.53 7.74
C ASN A 84 0.31 3.39 9.23
N VAL A 85 1.51 3.72 9.66
CA VAL A 85 1.83 3.86 11.09
C VAL A 85 1.24 5.20 11.56
N GLY A 86 0.07 5.14 12.20
CA GLY A 86 -0.65 6.33 12.63
C GLY A 86 -1.81 6.03 13.57
N ASP A 87 -2.07 6.97 14.50
CA ASP A 87 -3.07 6.83 15.56
C ASP A 87 -4.48 6.56 15.02
N GLN A 88 -4.83 7.10 13.85
CA GLN A 88 -6.16 6.93 13.25
C GLN A 88 -6.49 5.49 12.88
N TYR A 89 -5.49 4.62 12.69
CA TYR A 89 -5.70 3.22 12.36
C TYR A 89 -6.01 2.35 13.60
N ILE A 90 -5.68 2.85 14.78
CA ILE A 90 -5.87 2.12 16.05
C ILE A 90 -6.94 2.76 16.92
N TYR A 91 -7.02 4.09 16.91
CA TYR A 91 -7.94 4.85 17.73
C TYR A 91 -9.00 5.54 16.87
N ASN A 92 -10.24 5.49 17.30
CA ASN A 92 -11.31 6.19 16.63
C ASN A 92 -11.03 7.69 16.58
N SER A 93 -11.06 8.25 15.39
CA SER A 93 -10.92 9.68 15.17
C SER A 93 -12.21 10.41 15.53
N LYS A 94 -12.13 11.57 16.21
CA LYS A 94 -13.30 12.43 16.45
C LYS A 94 -13.99 12.87 15.14
N LYS A 95 -13.22 13.02 14.06
CA LYS A 95 -13.72 13.46 12.76
C LYS A 95 -14.26 12.32 11.91
N PHE A 96 -13.57 11.18 11.89
CA PHE A 96 -13.84 10.09 10.94
C PHE A 96 -14.50 8.87 11.59
N GLY A 97 -14.54 8.79 12.94
CA GLY A 97 -14.96 7.60 13.63
C GLY A 97 -13.99 6.43 13.40
N PHE A 98 -14.54 5.25 13.14
CA PHE A 98 -13.75 4.07 12.83
C PHE A 98 -13.08 4.19 11.45
N TRP A 99 -11.77 3.94 11.40
CA TRP A 99 -10.98 3.94 10.18
C TRP A 99 -10.82 2.52 9.65
N ARG A 100 -11.65 2.16 8.67
CA ARG A 100 -11.68 0.82 8.07
C ARG A 100 -10.62 0.68 7.00
N ASP A 101 -9.68 -0.23 7.19
CA ASP A 101 -8.67 -0.57 6.18
C ASP A 101 -8.41 -2.08 6.14
N THR A 102 -7.68 -2.54 5.14
CA THR A 102 -7.30 -3.95 4.97
C THR A 102 -5.78 -4.07 4.91
N HIS A 103 -5.23 -5.00 5.69
CA HIS A 103 -3.81 -5.28 5.75
C HIS A 103 -3.59 -6.76 5.95
N GLY A 104 -2.78 -7.38 5.10
CA GLY A 104 -2.52 -8.81 5.13
C GLY A 104 -1.19 -9.14 5.80
N ARG A 105 -1.17 -10.24 6.54
CA ARG A 105 0.03 -10.93 6.99
C ARG A 105 0.23 -12.15 6.09
N ILE A 106 1.41 -12.25 5.49
CA ILE A 106 1.82 -13.31 4.58
C ILE A 106 2.94 -14.10 5.25
N VAL A 107 2.80 -15.41 5.31
CA VAL A 107 3.84 -16.32 5.82
C VAL A 107 4.20 -17.26 4.68
N GLY A 108 5.48 -17.42 4.42
CA GLY A 108 5.97 -18.31 3.39
C GLY A 108 6.70 -17.58 2.26
N THR A 109 6.93 -18.29 1.16
CA THR A 109 7.75 -17.82 0.03
C THR A 109 7.19 -16.60 -0.69
N ALA A 110 5.89 -16.33 -0.60
CA ALA A 110 5.30 -15.10 -1.13
C ALA A 110 5.83 -13.83 -0.45
N ALA A 111 6.34 -13.91 0.79
CA ALA A 111 7.04 -12.81 1.46
C ALA A 111 8.31 -12.36 0.71
N PHE A 112 8.90 -13.22 -0.13
CA PHE A 112 10.08 -12.91 -0.94
C PHE A 112 9.82 -11.74 -1.91
N GLY A 113 8.62 -11.65 -2.48
CA GLY A 113 8.25 -10.53 -3.35
C GLY A 113 8.23 -9.18 -2.61
N LEU A 114 7.83 -9.19 -1.33
CA LEU A 114 7.90 -8.02 -0.46
C LEU A 114 9.35 -7.68 -0.09
N GLN A 115 10.16 -8.71 0.23
CA GLN A 115 11.58 -8.56 0.54
C GLN A 115 12.35 -7.95 -0.64
N GLU A 116 12.15 -8.46 -1.85
CA GLU A 116 12.77 -7.92 -3.06
C GLU A 116 12.34 -6.47 -3.33
N THR A 117 11.06 -6.17 -3.12
CA THR A 117 10.54 -4.80 -3.24
C THR A 117 11.20 -3.88 -2.23
N PHE A 118 11.34 -4.30 -0.97
CA PHE A 118 12.04 -3.53 0.06
C PHE A 118 13.51 -3.29 -0.30
N ILE A 119 14.24 -4.32 -0.73
CA ILE A 119 15.66 -4.20 -1.14
C ILE A 119 15.81 -3.18 -2.27
N ARG A 120 14.93 -3.23 -3.27
CA ARG A 120 14.93 -2.27 -4.38
C ARG A 120 14.67 -0.85 -3.89
N ASP A 121 13.63 -0.63 -3.07
CA ASP A 121 13.28 0.67 -2.52
C ASP A 121 14.40 1.22 -1.61
N TRP A 122 15.04 0.34 -0.82
CA TRP A 122 16.23 0.68 -0.04
C TRP A 122 17.40 1.14 -0.93
N ASN A 123 17.75 0.32 -1.92
CA ASN A 123 18.93 0.53 -2.77
C ASN A 123 18.86 1.80 -3.63
N VAL A 124 17.64 2.23 -4.01
CA VAL A 124 17.46 3.50 -4.72
C VAL A 124 17.44 4.70 -3.77
N SER A 125 17.23 4.48 -2.47
CA SER A 125 17.09 5.51 -1.46
C SER A 125 18.40 5.86 -0.76
N VAL A 126 19.30 4.87 -0.55
CA VAL A 126 20.57 5.10 0.11
C VAL A 126 21.53 5.95 -0.73
N ARG A 127 22.34 6.77 -0.06
CA ARG A 127 23.26 7.69 -0.72
C ARG A 127 24.63 7.07 -0.97
N ASP A 128 25.16 6.35 0.03
CA ASP A 128 26.43 5.66 -0.10
C ASP A 128 26.21 4.30 -0.76
N PRO A 129 26.93 3.97 -1.84
CA PRO A 129 26.90 2.65 -2.44
C PRO A 129 27.22 1.50 -1.47
N LYS A 130 27.98 1.76 -0.42
CA LYS A 130 28.33 0.77 0.62
C LYS A 130 27.13 0.38 1.48
N ASP A 131 26.09 1.23 1.55
CA ASP A 131 24.87 0.95 2.28
C ASP A 131 23.84 0.15 1.47
N LYS A 132 24.11 -0.12 0.20
CA LYS A 132 23.25 -0.95 -0.63
C LYS A 132 23.17 -2.37 -0.09
N LEU A 133 21.99 -2.94 -0.20
CA LEU A 133 21.73 -4.34 0.12
C LEU A 133 22.00 -5.21 -1.08
N GLU A 134 22.84 -6.22 -0.90
CA GLU A 134 22.95 -7.33 -1.82
C GLU A 134 21.91 -8.39 -1.46
N ARG A 135 21.52 -9.19 -2.46
CA ARG A 135 20.69 -10.34 -2.23
C ARG A 135 21.50 -11.40 -1.47
N LYS A 136 21.04 -11.76 -0.28
CA LYS A 136 21.64 -12.82 0.56
C LYS A 136 20.61 -13.89 0.83
N ASP A 137 21.03 -15.14 0.91
CA ASP A 137 20.12 -16.26 1.21
C ASP A 137 19.41 -16.08 2.55
N SER A 138 20.09 -15.46 3.54
CA SER A 138 19.48 -15.14 4.83
C SER A 138 18.29 -14.17 4.77
N TYR A 139 18.09 -13.47 3.66
CA TYR A 139 16.93 -12.61 3.42
C TYR A 139 15.77 -13.35 2.73
N PHE A 140 15.96 -14.60 2.32
CA PHE A 140 15.01 -15.40 1.55
C PHE A 140 14.94 -16.81 2.12
N VAL A 141 14.49 -16.91 3.36
CA VAL A 141 14.45 -18.19 4.08
C VAL A 141 13.18 -18.94 3.69
N VAL A 142 13.36 -20.11 3.09
CA VAL A 142 12.23 -20.99 2.75
C VAL A 142 11.68 -21.58 4.06
N PRO A 143 10.39 -21.41 4.35
CA PRO A 143 9.78 -21.99 5.54
C PRO A 143 9.72 -23.52 5.43
N GLU A 144 9.69 -24.19 6.58
CA GLU A 144 9.56 -25.65 6.65
C GLU A 144 8.16 -26.13 6.21
N GLU A 145 7.12 -25.31 6.45
CA GLU A 145 5.74 -25.62 6.09
C GLU A 145 5.37 -24.95 4.76
N GLU A 146 4.77 -25.70 3.85
CA GLU A 146 4.20 -25.17 2.62
C GLU A 146 2.88 -24.45 2.90
N GLY A 147 2.68 -23.30 2.24
CA GLY A 147 1.39 -22.61 2.25
C GLY A 147 0.40 -23.27 1.29
N ASN A 148 -0.87 -22.94 1.48
CA ASN A 148 -1.99 -23.46 0.67
C ASN A 148 -2.69 -22.37 -0.15
N ILE A 149 -2.09 -21.20 -0.26
CA ILE A 149 -2.64 -20.05 -1.00
C ILE A 149 -1.58 -19.53 -1.96
N ASP A 150 -1.92 -19.46 -3.22
CA ASP A 150 -1.08 -18.84 -4.24
C ASP A 150 -1.16 -17.32 -4.13
N ILE A 151 0.01 -16.67 -3.99
CA ILE A 151 0.11 -15.21 -3.85
C ILE A 151 1.16 -14.67 -4.82
N GLN A 152 0.78 -13.68 -5.60
CA GLN A 152 1.69 -12.91 -6.44
C GLN A 152 1.85 -11.48 -5.91
N ILE A 153 3.08 -11.08 -5.64
CA ILE A 153 3.40 -9.69 -5.28
C ILE A 153 3.76 -8.91 -6.55
N VAL A 154 2.88 -7.98 -6.92
CA VAL A 154 3.09 -7.09 -8.06
C VAL A 154 3.35 -5.68 -7.56
N ALA A 155 4.61 -5.26 -7.60
CA ALA A 155 5.01 -3.91 -7.21
C ALA A 155 5.09 -3.01 -8.45
N ASN A 156 4.51 -1.82 -8.35
CA ASN A 156 4.57 -0.79 -9.37
C ASN A 156 4.89 0.57 -8.73
N GLY A 157 5.50 1.46 -9.49
CA GLY A 157 5.86 2.80 -9.04
C GLY A 157 6.01 3.75 -10.22
N PRO A 158 6.24 5.04 -9.94
CA PRO A 158 6.42 6.07 -10.97
C PRO A 158 7.66 5.84 -11.83
N GLU A 159 8.55 4.97 -11.40
CA GLU A 159 9.74 4.52 -12.14
C GLU A 159 9.43 3.44 -13.18
N SER A 160 8.23 2.89 -13.16
CA SER A 160 7.81 1.80 -14.04
C SER A 160 7.09 2.35 -15.27
N ASP A 161 7.62 2.14 -16.46
CA ASP A 161 6.96 2.49 -17.73
C ASP A 161 5.76 1.59 -18.02
N ASN A 162 5.75 0.37 -17.45
CA ASN A 162 4.67 -0.58 -17.59
C ASN A 162 3.55 -0.29 -16.58
N LYS A 163 2.34 -0.10 -17.08
CA LYS A 163 1.14 0.04 -16.25
C LYS A 163 0.63 -1.31 -15.74
N THR A 164 1.53 -2.12 -15.15
CA THR A 164 1.29 -3.54 -14.82
C THR A 164 0.08 -3.73 -13.90
N LEU A 165 -0.02 -2.95 -12.81
CA LEU A 165 -1.18 -3.04 -11.90
C LEU A 165 -2.49 -2.69 -12.60
N ARG A 166 -2.50 -1.62 -13.41
CA ARG A 166 -3.68 -1.21 -14.17
C ARG A 166 -4.12 -2.31 -15.12
N THR A 167 -3.19 -2.88 -15.88
CA THR A 167 -3.47 -3.97 -16.82
C THR A 167 -3.95 -5.22 -16.08
N GLY A 168 -3.36 -5.54 -14.94
CA GLY A 168 -3.79 -6.64 -14.08
C GLY A 168 -5.23 -6.46 -13.59
N PHE A 169 -5.60 -5.28 -13.08
CA PHE A 169 -6.98 -4.99 -12.67
C PHE A 169 -7.96 -5.10 -13.84
N ILE A 170 -7.63 -4.55 -15.02
CA ILE A 170 -8.48 -4.66 -16.20
C ILE A 170 -8.66 -6.13 -16.58
N LYS A 171 -7.58 -6.93 -16.56
CA LYS A 171 -7.65 -8.37 -16.85
C LYS A 171 -8.58 -9.10 -15.87
N MET A 172 -8.41 -8.87 -14.56
CA MET A 172 -9.29 -9.44 -13.54
C MET A 172 -10.76 -9.08 -13.78
N ILE A 173 -11.06 -7.81 -14.07
CA ILE A 173 -12.42 -7.35 -14.32
C ILE A 173 -13.01 -8.03 -15.57
N MET A 174 -12.22 -8.21 -16.62
CA MET A 174 -12.67 -8.85 -17.87
C MET A 174 -12.84 -10.37 -17.75
N ASP A 175 -12.15 -11.01 -16.80
CA ASP A 175 -12.23 -12.45 -16.55
C ASP A 175 -13.33 -12.80 -15.52
N ALA A 176 -13.99 -11.83 -14.93
CA ALA A 176 -15.04 -12.07 -13.95
C ALA A 176 -16.30 -12.65 -14.65
N GLU A 177 -16.84 -13.71 -14.07
CA GLU A 177 -18.03 -14.40 -14.56
C GLU A 177 -19.25 -14.16 -13.66
N ASP A 178 -19.05 -14.11 -12.34
CA ASP A 178 -20.12 -14.00 -11.35
C ASP A 178 -20.19 -12.62 -10.69
N TYR A 179 -19.09 -12.19 -10.05
CA TYR A 179 -19.09 -10.92 -9.32
C TYR A 179 -17.73 -10.24 -9.20
N ILE A 180 -17.78 -8.91 -9.04
CA ILE A 180 -16.64 -8.05 -8.71
C ILE A 180 -17.05 -7.16 -7.55
N TRP A 181 -16.32 -7.24 -6.42
CA TRP A 181 -16.51 -6.38 -5.26
C TRP A 181 -15.26 -5.55 -5.01
N LEU A 182 -15.39 -4.23 -5.18
CA LEU A 182 -14.28 -3.30 -5.07
C LEU A 182 -14.50 -2.34 -3.89
N GLN A 183 -13.45 -2.11 -3.11
CA GLN A 183 -13.42 -1.05 -2.09
C GLN A 183 -12.31 -0.07 -2.44
N SER A 184 -12.61 1.22 -2.44
CA SER A 184 -11.62 2.27 -2.67
C SER A 184 -12.00 3.56 -1.96
N PRO A 185 -11.06 4.21 -1.26
CA PRO A 185 -11.29 5.54 -0.73
C PRO A 185 -11.39 6.61 -1.80
N TYR A 186 -10.78 6.35 -2.99
CA TYR A 186 -10.64 7.31 -4.08
C TYR A 186 -10.97 6.64 -5.41
N LEU A 187 -12.23 6.67 -5.80
CA LEU A 187 -12.71 6.09 -7.06
C LEU A 187 -12.52 7.12 -8.19
N ILE A 188 -11.35 7.08 -8.82
CA ILE A 188 -10.97 7.93 -9.96
C ILE A 188 -10.38 7.04 -11.06
N PRO A 189 -11.21 6.19 -11.69
CA PRO A 189 -10.78 5.29 -12.74
C PRO A 189 -10.50 6.05 -14.05
N ASP A 190 -9.58 5.52 -14.84
CA ASP A 190 -9.41 5.98 -16.22
C ASP A 190 -10.45 5.34 -17.17
N ASP A 191 -10.48 5.79 -18.42
CA ASP A 191 -11.48 5.36 -19.41
C ASP A 191 -11.46 3.85 -19.65
N SER A 192 -10.30 3.20 -19.58
CA SER A 192 -10.16 1.76 -19.77
C SER A 192 -10.78 0.98 -18.61
N MET A 193 -10.54 1.45 -17.36
CA MET A 193 -11.16 0.88 -16.16
C MET A 193 -12.69 1.08 -16.17
N ILE A 194 -13.16 2.28 -16.54
CA ILE A 194 -14.57 2.58 -16.67
C ILE A 194 -15.22 1.62 -17.68
N THR A 195 -14.61 1.48 -18.86
CA THR A 195 -15.11 0.62 -19.92
C THR A 195 -15.19 -0.83 -19.46
N ALA A 196 -14.16 -1.35 -18.79
CA ALA A 196 -14.14 -2.72 -18.29
C ALA A 196 -15.25 -2.96 -17.24
N LEU A 197 -15.41 -2.05 -16.26
CA LEU A 197 -16.44 -2.18 -15.21
C LEU A 197 -17.86 -2.12 -15.79
N VAL A 198 -18.10 -1.21 -16.74
CA VAL A 198 -19.41 -1.08 -17.41
C VAL A 198 -19.70 -2.30 -18.29
N ALA A 199 -18.69 -2.79 -19.02
CA ALA A 199 -18.86 -4.00 -19.85
C ALA A 199 -19.19 -5.21 -18.97
N ALA A 200 -18.49 -5.43 -17.87
CA ALA A 200 -18.76 -6.51 -16.93
C ALA A 200 -20.19 -6.42 -16.37
N ALA A 201 -20.61 -5.23 -15.89
CA ALA A 201 -21.96 -5.02 -15.37
C ALA A 201 -23.05 -5.29 -16.44
N ASN A 202 -22.85 -4.82 -17.67
CA ASN A 202 -23.80 -5.04 -18.79
C ASN A 202 -23.83 -6.50 -19.27
N SER A 203 -22.77 -7.26 -19.00
CA SER A 203 -22.70 -8.70 -19.30
C SER A 203 -23.35 -9.57 -18.21
N GLY A 204 -23.88 -8.96 -17.14
CA GLY A 204 -24.59 -9.67 -16.07
C GLY A 204 -23.74 -9.93 -14.81
N VAL A 205 -22.46 -9.55 -14.80
CA VAL A 205 -21.59 -9.66 -13.61
C VAL A 205 -22.10 -8.73 -12.50
N ASP A 206 -22.16 -9.20 -11.26
CA ASP A 206 -22.56 -8.39 -10.10
C ASP A 206 -21.44 -7.47 -9.66
N VAL A 207 -21.33 -6.29 -10.28
CA VAL A 207 -20.30 -5.30 -9.97
C VAL A 207 -20.75 -4.39 -8.85
N ARG A 208 -20.04 -4.45 -7.69
CA ARG A 208 -20.29 -3.62 -6.50
C ARG A 208 -19.06 -2.81 -6.11
N ILE A 209 -19.24 -1.53 -5.90
CA ILE A 209 -18.16 -0.63 -5.46
C ILE A 209 -18.56 0.07 -4.18
N MET A 210 -17.71 -0.03 -3.15
CA MET A 210 -17.89 0.66 -1.88
C MET A 210 -16.91 1.82 -1.76
N ILE A 211 -17.43 3.01 -1.48
CA ILE A 211 -16.71 4.27 -1.34
C ILE A 211 -17.01 4.93 0.01
N PRO A 212 -16.19 5.91 0.46
CA PRO A 212 -16.49 6.66 1.68
C PRO A 212 -17.77 7.48 1.55
N ASN A 213 -18.51 7.60 2.67
CA ASN A 213 -19.65 8.52 2.79
C ASN A 213 -19.25 9.94 3.18
N MET A 214 -18.00 10.16 3.60
CA MET A 214 -17.50 11.45 4.04
C MET A 214 -16.11 11.75 3.43
N PRO A 215 -15.77 13.04 3.22
CA PRO A 215 -14.49 13.43 2.65
C PRO A 215 -13.38 13.47 3.70
N ASP A 216 -12.21 12.89 3.39
CA ASP A 216 -10.93 13.26 3.97
C ASP A 216 -10.28 14.40 3.17
N HIS A 217 -10.38 14.35 1.84
CA HIS A 217 -9.95 15.34 0.87
C HIS A 217 -11.13 15.82 0.01
N PRO A 218 -11.64 17.06 0.20
CA PRO A 218 -12.87 17.53 -0.45
C PRO A 218 -12.87 17.43 -1.98
N PHE A 219 -11.78 17.76 -2.65
CA PHE A 219 -11.70 17.70 -4.12
C PHE A 219 -11.71 16.26 -4.63
N ILE A 220 -10.96 15.36 -3.99
CA ILE A 220 -10.90 13.94 -4.35
C ILE A 220 -12.25 13.29 -4.10
N PHE A 221 -12.92 13.63 -3.01
CA PHE A 221 -14.26 13.15 -2.71
C PHE A 221 -15.27 13.53 -3.81
N ARG A 222 -15.23 14.78 -4.29
CA ARG A 222 -16.11 15.22 -5.40
C ARG A 222 -15.82 14.44 -6.68
N ALA A 223 -14.55 14.20 -7.01
CA ALA A 223 -14.20 13.37 -8.17
C ALA A 223 -14.72 11.94 -7.99
N THR A 224 -14.53 11.35 -6.80
CA THR A 224 -15.08 10.03 -6.47
C THR A 224 -16.59 9.96 -6.67
N GLN A 225 -17.35 10.96 -6.19
CA GLN A 225 -18.81 11.02 -6.37
C GLN A 225 -19.19 11.15 -7.85
N TYR A 226 -18.45 11.92 -8.63
CA TYR A 226 -18.70 12.06 -10.08
C TYR A 226 -18.58 10.70 -10.79
N TYR A 227 -17.47 9.98 -10.59
CA TYR A 227 -17.28 8.68 -11.22
C TYR A 227 -18.23 7.60 -10.68
N ALA A 228 -18.54 7.63 -9.39
CA ALA A 228 -19.53 6.73 -8.79
C ALA A 228 -20.91 6.91 -9.42
N ASN A 229 -21.37 8.17 -9.58
CA ASN A 229 -22.62 8.46 -10.26
C ASN A 229 -22.62 8.04 -11.73
N TYR A 230 -21.51 8.22 -12.43
CA TYR A 230 -21.37 7.77 -13.81
C TYR A 230 -21.52 6.25 -13.90
N LEU A 231 -20.73 5.50 -13.11
CA LEU A 231 -20.76 4.04 -13.10
C LEU A 231 -22.13 3.48 -12.66
N HIS A 232 -22.77 4.13 -11.68
CA HIS A 232 -24.12 3.76 -11.24
C HIS A 232 -25.16 3.85 -12.37
N LYS A 233 -25.12 4.90 -13.16
CA LYS A 233 -26.00 5.07 -14.34
C LYS A 233 -25.78 4.00 -15.42
N HIS A 234 -24.63 3.32 -15.39
CA HIS A 234 -24.25 2.28 -16.34
C HIS A 234 -24.25 0.87 -15.73
N GLY A 235 -25.04 0.64 -14.68
CA GLY A 235 -25.33 -0.69 -14.14
C GLY A 235 -24.45 -1.14 -12.97
N VAL A 236 -23.43 -0.38 -12.58
CA VAL A 236 -22.60 -0.70 -11.43
C VAL A 236 -23.30 -0.31 -10.12
N LYS A 237 -23.28 -1.19 -9.12
CA LYS A 237 -23.91 -0.94 -7.81
C LYS A 237 -22.94 -0.20 -6.90
N ILE A 238 -23.31 1.01 -6.49
CA ILE A 238 -22.48 1.88 -5.63
C ILE A 238 -23.01 1.86 -4.19
N TYR A 239 -22.11 1.66 -3.23
CA TYR A 239 -22.40 1.65 -1.80
C TYR A 239 -21.55 2.68 -1.07
N ASN A 240 -22.17 3.45 -0.19
CA ASN A 240 -21.50 4.39 0.69
C ASN A 240 -21.24 3.73 2.06
N TYR A 241 -19.98 3.70 2.49
CA TYR A 241 -19.61 3.20 3.80
C TYR A 241 -19.94 4.23 4.89
N THR A 242 -20.85 3.88 5.80
CA THR A 242 -21.40 4.82 6.81
C THR A 242 -20.86 4.62 8.22
N ASN A 243 -20.15 3.53 8.50
CA ASN A 243 -19.60 3.24 9.84
C ASN A 243 -18.19 3.83 10.02
N GLY A 244 -18.01 5.12 9.70
CA GLY A 244 -16.73 5.80 9.75
C GLY A 244 -16.13 6.06 8.36
N PHE A 245 -14.81 6.02 8.22
CA PHE A 245 -14.11 6.22 6.96
C PHE A 245 -13.54 4.92 6.41
N ILE A 246 -13.87 4.56 5.18
CA ILE A 246 -13.26 3.41 4.51
C ILE A 246 -12.01 3.84 3.73
N HIS A 247 -10.87 3.23 4.05
CA HIS A 247 -9.60 3.45 3.37
C HIS A 247 -9.05 2.18 2.72
N SER A 248 -9.81 1.09 2.73
CA SER A 248 -9.45 -0.18 2.08
C SER A 248 -9.32 -0.01 0.57
N LYS A 249 -8.37 -0.72 -0.02
CA LYS A 249 -8.14 -0.85 -1.46
C LYS A 249 -8.13 -2.35 -1.75
N THR A 250 -9.29 -2.88 -2.06
CA THR A 250 -9.46 -4.31 -2.33
C THR A 250 -10.31 -4.52 -3.57
N LEU A 251 -10.01 -5.57 -4.31
CA LEU A 251 -10.84 -6.11 -5.36
C LEU A 251 -10.94 -7.61 -5.13
N VAL A 252 -12.16 -8.12 -5.09
CA VAL A 252 -12.47 -9.55 -4.99
C VAL A 252 -13.31 -9.94 -6.19
N MET A 253 -12.98 -11.03 -6.82
CA MET A 253 -13.61 -11.53 -8.03
C MET A 253 -13.85 -13.03 -7.87
N ASP A 254 -15.09 -13.48 -8.03
CA ASP A 254 -15.52 -14.89 -8.12
C ASP A 254 -14.95 -15.81 -7.03
N GLY A 255 -14.63 -15.28 -5.86
CA GLY A 255 -14.01 -16.03 -4.76
C GLY A 255 -12.54 -16.42 -4.98
N LYS A 256 -11.88 -15.80 -5.93
CA LYS A 256 -10.47 -16.07 -6.31
C LYS A 256 -9.55 -14.97 -5.82
#